data_e9f7d8cb8e648ce5d2883636f2a3886a
#
_entry.id   e9f7d8cb8e648ce5d2883636f2a3886a
#
_cell.length_a   1.000
_cell.length_b   1.000
_cell.length_c   1.000
_cell.angle_alpha   90.00
_cell.angle_beta   90.00
_cell.angle_gamma   90.00
#
_symmetry.space_group_name_H-M   'P 1'
#
loop_
_entity.id
_entity.type
_entity.pdbx_description
1 polymer ?
#
loop_
_entity_poly.entity_id
_entity_poly.type
_entity_poly.pdbx_seq_one_letter_code
_entity_poly.pdbx_strand_id
1 'polypeptide(L)'
;MNNQQKTVLIVEDEKNIVDILRFNLQREGYQTCEAYDGADGLAKARSENPDLILLDVMLPKKNGFDVCRALRDQGSSVPVIILTAREEEADKVLGLELGADDYITKPFGMRELLARVKATIRRSAMAPAQGEQAQAASGKRLELGRVVVDQEKATVYKDGNPLELTQREYDLICYLASQPGKVFSREALMEHCLLYTSPSPRD
;
A
#
# COMPACT_ATOMS: atom_id res chain seq x y z
N MET A 1 0.07 3.99 -26.17
CA MET A 1 -0.14 3.81 -24.71
C MET A 1 0.60 2.53 -24.33
N ASN A 2 1.75 2.65 -23.67
CA ASN A 2 2.49 1.47 -23.21
C ASN A 2 1.71 0.85 -22.06
N ASN A 3 0.94 -0.20 -22.35
CA ASN A 3 0.24 -0.99 -21.34
C ASN A 3 1.27 -1.95 -20.72
N GLN A 4 2.19 -1.41 -19.91
CA GLN A 4 3.15 -2.22 -19.19
C GLN A 4 2.38 -3.04 -18.16
N GLN A 5 2.40 -4.36 -18.31
CA GLN A 5 1.69 -5.29 -17.45
C GLN A 5 2.25 -5.16 -16.03
N LYS A 6 1.37 -4.93 -15.03
CA LYS A 6 1.77 -4.72 -13.64
C LYS A 6 2.19 -6.03 -12.98
N THR A 7 3.25 -5.98 -12.18
CA THR A 7 3.85 -7.14 -11.51
C THR A 7 3.47 -7.16 -10.03
N VAL A 8 2.97 -8.29 -9.56
CA VAL A 8 2.67 -8.55 -8.15
C VAL A 8 3.64 -9.59 -7.60
N LEU A 9 4.38 -9.24 -6.56
CA LEU A 9 5.21 -10.18 -5.81
C LEU A 9 4.36 -10.86 -4.74
N ILE A 10 4.33 -12.20 -4.77
CA ILE A 10 3.65 -13.04 -3.77
C ILE A 10 4.72 -13.61 -2.84
N VAL A 11 4.66 -13.29 -1.55
CA VAL A 11 5.58 -13.80 -0.52
C VAL A 11 4.76 -14.62 0.46
N GLU A 12 4.79 -15.94 0.29
CA GLU A 12 3.92 -16.91 0.98
C GLU A 12 4.61 -18.26 0.97
N ASP A 13 4.70 -18.96 2.09
CA ASP A 13 5.39 -20.26 2.18
C ASP A 13 4.51 -21.44 1.75
N GLU A 14 3.19 -21.30 1.84
CA GLU A 14 2.24 -22.33 1.41
C GLU A 14 2.04 -22.33 -0.10
N LYS A 15 2.64 -23.32 -0.80
CA LYS A 15 2.57 -23.44 -2.27
C LYS A 15 1.14 -23.42 -2.83
N ASN A 16 0.19 -24.06 -2.12
CA ASN A 16 -1.20 -24.08 -2.55
C ASN A 16 -1.83 -22.68 -2.58
N ILE A 17 -1.49 -21.82 -1.60
CA ILE A 17 -1.96 -20.44 -1.54
C ILE A 17 -1.30 -19.65 -2.67
N VAL A 18 0.02 -19.81 -2.86
CA VAL A 18 0.76 -19.18 -3.96
C VAL A 18 0.14 -19.53 -5.32
N ASP A 19 -0.15 -20.82 -5.57
CA ASP A 19 -0.75 -21.27 -6.83
C ASP A 19 -2.14 -20.66 -7.08
N ILE A 20 -2.97 -20.58 -6.05
CA ILE A 20 -4.29 -19.95 -6.12
C ILE A 20 -4.17 -18.44 -6.40
N LEU A 21 -3.29 -17.75 -5.67
CA LEU A 21 -3.06 -16.31 -5.86
C LEU A 21 -2.53 -16.04 -7.26
N ARG A 22 -1.48 -16.75 -7.69
CA ARG A 22 -0.89 -16.64 -9.02
C ARG A 22 -1.94 -16.81 -10.11
N PHE A 23 -2.69 -17.90 -10.07
CA PHE A 23 -3.71 -18.21 -11.09
C PHE A 23 -4.74 -17.08 -11.23
N ASN A 24 -5.25 -16.56 -10.10
CA ASN A 24 -6.28 -15.52 -10.13
C ASN A 24 -5.71 -14.15 -10.54
N LEU A 25 -4.51 -13.79 -10.09
CA LEU A 25 -3.84 -12.55 -10.48
C LEU A 25 -3.52 -12.53 -11.98
N GLN A 26 -3.02 -13.65 -12.52
CA GLN A 26 -2.74 -13.77 -13.95
C GLN A 26 -4.00 -13.68 -14.81
N ARG A 27 -5.14 -14.21 -14.33
CA ARG A 27 -6.44 -14.04 -15.01
C ARG A 27 -6.92 -12.59 -15.04
N GLU A 28 -6.54 -11.79 -14.04
CA GLU A 28 -6.82 -10.34 -14.01
C GLU A 28 -5.78 -9.52 -14.81
N GLY A 29 -4.82 -10.17 -15.45
CA GLY A 29 -3.84 -9.53 -16.32
C GLY A 29 -2.57 -9.05 -15.63
N TYR A 30 -2.31 -9.44 -14.39
CA TYR A 30 -1.06 -9.16 -13.69
C TYR A 30 0.02 -10.16 -14.04
N GLN A 31 1.29 -9.73 -14.05
CA GLN A 31 2.43 -10.62 -13.92
C GLN A 31 2.65 -10.97 -12.45
N THR A 32 3.20 -12.14 -12.18
CA THR A 32 3.49 -12.57 -10.81
C THR A 32 4.93 -13.04 -10.69
N CYS A 33 5.56 -12.74 -9.57
CA CYS A 33 6.77 -13.40 -9.11
C CYS A 33 6.53 -13.90 -7.68
N GLU A 34 7.13 -15.02 -7.32
CA GLU A 34 6.84 -15.74 -6.09
C GLU A 34 8.11 -15.86 -5.23
N ALA A 35 7.93 -15.74 -3.91
CA ALA A 35 8.94 -16.02 -2.89
C ALA A 35 8.30 -16.86 -1.77
N TYR A 36 9.06 -17.81 -1.24
CA TYR A 36 8.55 -18.77 -0.25
C TYR A 36 9.13 -18.55 1.14
N ASP A 37 9.89 -17.51 1.33
CA ASP A 37 10.37 -17.03 2.63
C ASP A 37 10.63 -15.52 2.62
N GLY A 38 10.72 -14.91 3.80
CA GLY A 38 10.88 -13.47 3.91
C GLY A 38 12.22 -12.92 3.41
N ALA A 39 13.28 -13.72 3.39
CA ALA A 39 14.59 -13.30 2.88
C ALA A 39 14.58 -13.24 1.33
N ASP A 40 14.03 -14.26 0.67
CA ASP A 40 13.83 -14.29 -0.78
C ASP A 40 12.84 -13.20 -1.21
N GLY A 41 11.75 -12.99 -0.45
CA GLY A 41 10.79 -11.92 -0.66
C GLY A 41 11.45 -10.54 -0.69
N LEU A 42 12.30 -10.24 0.29
CA LEU A 42 13.03 -8.98 0.35
C LEU A 42 14.03 -8.83 -0.80
N ALA A 43 14.71 -9.91 -1.21
CA ALA A 43 15.63 -9.89 -2.35
C ALA A 43 14.87 -9.62 -3.67
N LYS A 44 13.77 -10.32 -3.91
CA LYS A 44 12.93 -10.15 -5.11
C LYS A 44 12.23 -8.80 -5.18
N ALA A 45 11.81 -8.25 -4.04
CA ALA A 45 11.25 -6.89 -4.01
C ALA A 45 12.21 -5.84 -4.57
N ARG A 46 13.54 -6.08 -4.46
CA ARG A 46 14.58 -5.19 -5.00
C ARG A 46 14.90 -5.49 -6.47
N SER A 47 15.01 -6.77 -6.84
CA SER A 47 15.44 -7.16 -8.18
C SER A 47 14.33 -7.05 -9.22
N GLU A 48 13.09 -7.38 -8.85
CA GLU A 48 11.96 -7.47 -9.78
C GLU A 48 11.15 -6.15 -9.87
N ASN A 49 11.39 -5.18 -8.96
CA ASN A 49 10.66 -3.92 -8.89
C ASN A 49 9.13 -4.09 -9.03
N PRO A 50 8.48 -4.88 -8.16
CA PRO A 50 7.05 -5.15 -8.29
C PRO A 50 6.22 -3.89 -8.05
N ASP A 51 5.04 -3.84 -8.66
CA ASP A 51 4.07 -2.76 -8.46
C ASP A 51 3.25 -2.94 -7.17
N LEU A 52 3.28 -4.14 -6.59
CA LEU A 52 2.62 -4.48 -5.32
C LEU A 52 3.22 -5.76 -4.74
N ILE A 53 3.26 -5.84 -3.41
CA ILE A 53 3.67 -7.04 -2.68
C ILE A 53 2.47 -7.57 -1.88
N LEU A 54 2.12 -8.85 -2.07
CA LEU A 54 1.30 -9.62 -1.16
C LEU A 54 2.24 -10.36 -0.20
N LEU A 55 2.12 -10.12 1.09
CA LEU A 55 3.11 -10.53 2.08
C LEU A 55 2.45 -11.26 3.25
N ASP A 56 2.72 -12.56 3.38
CA ASP A 56 2.32 -13.27 4.60
C ASP A 56 3.16 -12.83 5.81
N VAL A 57 2.55 -12.83 6.97
CA VAL A 57 3.23 -12.55 8.25
C VAL A 57 4.06 -13.74 8.69
N MET A 58 3.50 -14.95 8.60
CA MET A 58 4.09 -16.17 9.18
C MET A 58 5.06 -16.87 8.22
N LEU A 59 6.12 -16.15 7.83
CA LEU A 59 7.12 -16.67 6.90
C LEU A 59 8.33 -17.29 7.61
N PRO A 60 8.94 -18.33 7.02
CA PRO A 60 10.23 -18.82 7.50
C PRO A 60 11.36 -17.81 7.24
N LYS A 61 12.45 -17.95 7.97
CA LYS A 61 13.69 -17.14 7.95
C LYS A 61 13.50 -15.71 8.40
N LYS A 62 12.51 -14.99 7.89
CA LYS A 62 12.23 -13.59 8.22
C LYS A 62 10.74 -13.36 8.22
N ASN A 63 10.21 -12.90 9.35
CA ASN A 63 8.79 -12.59 9.53
C ASN A 63 8.35 -11.48 8.55
N GLY A 64 7.11 -11.54 8.08
CA GLY A 64 6.59 -10.55 7.13
C GLY A 64 6.61 -9.12 7.65
N PHE A 65 6.37 -8.88 8.93
CA PHE A 65 6.51 -7.56 9.52
C PHE A 65 7.95 -7.01 9.43
N ASP A 66 8.95 -7.88 9.64
CA ASP A 66 10.36 -7.50 9.50
C ASP A 66 10.75 -7.25 8.04
N VAL A 67 10.11 -7.95 7.10
CA VAL A 67 10.26 -7.69 5.65
C VAL A 67 9.69 -6.31 5.32
N CYS A 68 8.47 -6.01 5.77
CA CYS A 68 7.82 -4.71 5.54
C CYS A 68 8.65 -3.57 6.10
N ARG A 69 9.10 -3.67 7.36
CA ARG A 69 9.99 -2.69 7.99
C ARG A 69 11.27 -2.50 7.18
N ALA A 70 11.94 -3.59 6.80
CA ALA A 70 13.18 -3.52 6.04
C ALA A 70 13.02 -2.88 4.65
N LEU A 71 11.86 -3.02 4.02
CA LEU A 71 11.53 -2.31 2.77
C LEU A 71 11.44 -0.80 3.02
N ARG A 72 10.74 -0.38 4.08
CA ARG A 72 10.58 1.05 4.42
C ARG A 72 11.89 1.69 4.87
N ASP A 73 12.70 1.00 5.69
CA ASP A 73 14.03 1.46 6.11
C ASP A 73 14.97 1.70 4.93
N GLN A 74 14.74 1.04 3.80
CA GLN A 74 15.48 1.21 2.55
C GLN A 74 14.88 2.26 1.61
N GLY A 75 13.86 2.98 2.05
CA GLY A 75 13.17 4.00 1.23
C GLY A 75 12.25 3.44 0.17
N SER A 76 11.89 2.15 0.23
CA SER A 76 10.93 1.58 -0.73
C SER A 76 9.52 2.06 -0.44
N SER A 77 8.87 2.65 -1.43
CA SER A 77 7.45 3.06 -1.40
C SER A 77 6.53 2.03 -2.06
N VAL A 78 7.04 0.86 -2.45
CA VAL A 78 6.22 -0.19 -3.06
C VAL A 78 5.05 -0.55 -2.14
N PRO A 79 3.81 -0.60 -2.66
CA PRO A 79 2.65 -0.95 -1.86
C PRO A 79 2.73 -2.38 -1.33
N VAL A 80 2.40 -2.56 -0.06
CA VAL A 80 2.41 -3.86 0.63
C VAL A 80 1.01 -4.14 1.19
N ILE A 81 0.42 -5.26 0.78
CA ILE A 81 -0.78 -5.84 1.40
C ILE A 81 -0.34 -7.01 2.26
N ILE A 82 -0.55 -6.92 3.57
CA ILE A 82 -0.25 -8.00 4.50
C ILE A 82 -1.38 -9.04 4.49
N LEU A 83 -1.01 -10.32 4.34
CA LEU A 83 -1.89 -11.48 4.52
C LEU A 83 -1.58 -12.13 5.86
N THR A 84 -2.59 -12.42 6.70
CA THR A 84 -2.33 -12.97 8.01
C THR A 84 -3.46 -13.84 8.52
N ALA A 85 -3.11 -14.86 9.29
CA ALA A 85 -4.07 -15.67 10.05
C ALA A 85 -4.45 -15.02 11.40
N ARG A 86 -3.80 -13.92 11.79
CA ARG A 86 -4.01 -13.28 13.09
C ARG A 86 -5.11 -12.23 13.01
N GLU A 87 -6.13 -12.42 13.84
CA GLU A 87 -7.26 -11.49 13.97
C GLU A 87 -7.04 -10.43 15.06
N GLU A 88 -5.95 -10.51 15.82
CA GLU A 88 -5.68 -9.59 16.92
C GLU A 88 -5.51 -8.17 16.42
N GLU A 89 -6.24 -7.26 17.03
CA GLU A 89 -6.22 -5.83 16.69
C GLU A 89 -4.81 -5.24 16.84
N ALA A 90 -4.03 -5.76 17.80
CA ALA A 90 -2.64 -5.37 17.99
C ALA A 90 -1.74 -5.67 16.79
N ASP A 91 -1.94 -6.80 16.09
CA ASP A 91 -1.16 -7.18 14.92
C ASP A 91 -1.54 -6.31 13.70
N LYS A 92 -2.82 -5.92 13.59
CA LYS A 92 -3.28 -4.97 12.56
C LYS A 92 -2.66 -3.60 12.76
N VAL A 93 -2.66 -3.11 14.00
CA VAL A 93 -2.03 -1.84 14.38
C VAL A 93 -0.53 -1.87 14.08
N LEU A 94 0.15 -2.94 14.48
CA LEU A 94 1.59 -3.12 14.24
C LEU A 94 1.90 -3.13 12.74
N GLY A 95 1.15 -3.87 11.92
CA GLY A 95 1.34 -3.90 10.46
C GLY A 95 1.20 -2.53 9.81
N LEU A 96 0.27 -1.71 10.31
CA LEU A 96 0.05 -0.35 9.86
C LEU A 96 1.18 0.60 10.29
N GLU A 97 1.64 0.50 11.54
CA GLU A 97 2.77 1.27 12.05
C GLU A 97 4.08 0.95 11.31
N LEU A 98 4.20 -0.27 10.77
CA LEU A 98 5.33 -0.70 9.97
C LEU A 98 5.27 -0.29 8.49
N GLY A 99 4.23 0.45 8.09
CA GLY A 99 4.10 1.03 6.75
C GLY A 99 3.46 0.10 5.71
N ALA A 100 2.71 -0.93 6.11
CA ALA A 100 1.87 -1.67 5.18
C ALA A 100 0.70 -0.81 4.70
N ASP A 101 0.28 -0.98 3.45
CA ASP A 101 -0.76 -0.16 2.81
C ASP A 101 -2.16 -0.75 3.00
N ASP A 102 -2.27 -2.06 3.17
CA ASP A 102 -3.52 -2.75 3.46
C ASP A 102 -3.28 -4.06 4.22
N TYR A 103 -4.34 -4.66 4.72
CA TYR A 103 -4.31 -5.81 5.59
C TYR A 103 -5.51 -6.73 5.31
N ILE A 104 -5.26 -8.01 5.08
CA ILE A 104 -6.28 -9.01 4.77
C ILE A 104 -6.10 -10.21 5.71
N THR A 105 -7.16 -10.58 6.41
CA THR A 105 -7.16 -11.76 7.30
C THR A 105 -7.46 -13.04 6.53
N LYS A 106 -6.71 -14.10 6.81
CA LYS A 106 -6.97 -15.47 6.34
C LYS A 106 -8.05 -16.13 7.25
N PRO A 107 -9.04 -16.85 6.68
CA PRO A 107 -9.27 -17.07 5.26
C PRO A 107 -9.92 -15.87 4.57
N PHE A 108 -9.46 -15.52 3.38
CA PHE A 108 -9.95 -14.38 2.61
C PHE A 108 -10.73 -14.82 1.37
N GLY A 109 -11.70 -13.99 0.97
CA GLY A 109 -12.38 -14.16 -0.31
C GLY A 109 -11.51 -13.69 -1.47
N MET A 110 -11.35 -14.50 -2.53
CA MET A 110 -10.52 -14.14 -3.69
C MET A 110 -10.99 -12.85 -4.37
N ARG A 111 -12.30 -12.61 -4.42
CA ARG A 111 -12.87 -11.37 -4.98
C ARG A 111 -12.47 -10.13 -4.18
N GLU A 112 -12.44 -10.26 -2.85
CA GLU A 112 -12.02 -9.18 -1.96
C GLU A 112 -10.55 -8.87 -2.18
N LEU A 113 -9.67 -9.90 -2.16
CA LEU A 113 -8.24 -9.73 -2.40
C LEU A 113 -7.98 -9.04 -3.74
N LEU A 114 -8.57 -9.50 -4.82
CA LEU A 114 -8.38 -8.90 -6.15
C LEU A 114 -8.88 -7.45 -6.22
N ALA A 115 -9.99 -7.14 -5.55
CA ALA A 115 -10.50 -5.77 -5.47
C ALA A 115 -9.52 -4.84 -4.74
N ARG A 116 -8.91 -5.30 -3.63
CA ARG A 116 -7.90 -4.57 -2.87
C ARG A 116 -6.60 -4.40 -3.66
N VAL A 117 -6.11 -5.44 -4.32
CA VAL A 117 -4.94 -5.38 -5.22
C VAL A 117 -5.15 -4.32 -6.29
N LYS A 118 -6.29 -4.37 -6.98
CA LYS A 118 -6.63 -3.40 -8.04
C LYS A 118 -6.72 -1.96 -7.51
N ALA A 119 -7.35 -1.77 -6.36
CA ALA A 119 -7.47 -0.45 -5.73
C ALA A 119 -6.09 0.10 -5.32
N THR A 120 -5.24 -0.72 -4.73
CA THR A 120 -3.90 -0.33 -4.27
C THR A 120 -2.98 0.01 -5.45
N ILE A 121 -2.92 -0.84 -6.49
CA ILE A 121 -2.13 -0.55 -7.70
C ILE A 121 -2.63 0.70 -8.42
N ARG A 122 -3.94 0.92 -8.49
CA ARG A 122 -4.49 2.14 -9.09
C ARG A 122 -4.06 3.39 -8.34
N ARG A 123 -4.07 3.36 -7.01
CA ARG A 123 -3.64 4.48 -6.16
C ARG A 123 -2.17 4.78 -6.34
N SER A 124 -1.30 3.77 -6.34
CA SER A 124 0.14 3.95 -6.55
C SER A 124 0.49 4.46 -7.96
N ALA A 125 -0.29 4.07 -8.98
CA ALA A 125 -0.10 4.56 -10.35
C ALA A 125 -0.57 6.03 -10.53
N MET A 126 -1.38 6.57 -9.62
CA MET A 126 -1.80 7.97 -9.60
C MET A 126 -0.83 8.87 -8.82
N ALA A 127 0.14 8.29 -8.09
CA ALA A 127 1.27 9.03 -7.55
C ALA A 127 2.22 9.39 -8.70
N PRO A 128 2.58 10.68 -8.90
CA PRO A 128 3.37 11.07 -10.06
C PRO A 128 4.79 10.52 -10.00
N ALA A 129 5.20 9.90 -11.11
CA ALA A 129 6.60 9.62 -11.38
C ALA A 129 7.40 10.94 -11.35
N GLN A 130 8.59 10.89 -10.75
CA GLN A 130 9.50 12.02 -10.66
C GLN A 130 9.78 12.64 -12.04
N GLY A 131 9.58 13.94 -12.13
CA GLY A 131 10.16 14.82 -13.15
C GLY A 131 9.28 15.10 -14.36
N GLU A 132 8.44 16.13 -14.19
CA GLU A 132 8.22 17.10 -15.26
C GLU A 132 7.55 18.35 -14.67
N GLN A 133 8.16 19.51 -14.93
CA GLN A 133 7.63 20.83 -14.61
C GLN A 133 6.30 21.01 -15.35
N ALA A 134 5.20 21.15 -14.64
CA ALA A 134 3.92 21.45 -15.23
C ALA A 134 3.38 22.79 -14.70
N GLN A 135 3.15 23.66 -15.66
CA GLN A 135 2.44 24.92 -15.50
C GLN A 135 0.98 24.69 -15.10
N ALA A 136 0.51 25.62 -14.29
CA ALA A 136 -0.82 25.85 -13.78
C ALA A 136 -2.02 25.24 -14.53
N ALA A 137 -2.75 24.38 -13.82
CA ALA A 137 -4.19 24.20 -13.98
C ALA A 137 -4.79 24.07 -12.58
N SER A 138 -5.92 24.70 -12.36
CA SER A 138 -6.59 24.90 -11.07
C SER A 138 -7.16 23.60 -10.49
N GLY A 139 -6.32 22.79 -9.90
CA GLY A 139 -6.67 21.62 -9.10
C GLY A 139 -6.68 21.95 -7.62
N LYS A 140 -7.36 21.12 -6.85
CA LYS A 140 -7.58 21.33 -5.43
C LYS A 140 -6.27 21.17 -4.65
N ARG A 141 -5.53 22.27 -4.48
CA ARG A 141 -4.33 22.34 -3.65
C ARG A 141 -4.71 22.80 -2.26
N LEU A 142 -4.26 22.07 -1.27
CA LEU A 142 -4.41 22.44 0.14
C LEU A 142 -3.05 22.91 0.66
N GLU A 143 -2.95 24.17 1.05
CA GLU A 143 -1.74 24.76 1.60
C GLU A 143 -1.80 24.75 3.13
N LEU A 144 -0.84 24.09 3.77
CA LEU A 144 -0.69 23.95 5.20
C LEU A 144 0.68 24.50 5.63
N GLY A 145 0.84 25.79 5.57
CA GLY A 145 2.11 26.47 5.86
C GLY A 145 3.21 26.04 4.87
N ARG A 146 4.18 25.22 5.34
CA ARG A 146 5.29 24.74 4.51
C ARG A 146 4.96 23.46 3.72
N VAL A 147 3.76 22.92 3.93
CA VAL A 147 3.30 21.69 3.26
C VAL A 147 2.19 22.04 2.28
N VAL A 148 2.29 21.53 1.07
CA VAL A 148 1.27 21.67 0.02
C VAL A 148 0.81 20.28 -0.39
N VAL A 149 -0.48 20.00 -0.26
CA VAL A 149 -1.08 18.76 -0.73
C VAL A 149 -1.72 19.02 -2.08
N ASP A 150 -1.18 18.43 -3.13
CA ASP A 150 -1.74 18.46 -4.48
C ASP A 150 -2.59 17.20 -4.69
N GLN A 151 -3.91 17.36 -4.57
CA GLN A 151 -4.84 16.23 -4.65
C GLN A 151 -5.01 15.69 -6.07
N GLU A 152 -4.73 16.50 -7.11
CA GLU A 152 -4.78 16.00 -8.49
C GLU A 152 -3.58 15.10 -8.81
N LYS A 153 -2.42 15.48 -8.30
CA LYS A 153 -1.19 14.71 -8.50
C LYS A 153 -0.97 13.64 -7.44
N ALA A 154 -1.86 13.54 -6.44
CA ALA A 154 -1.70 12.69 -5.26
C ALA A 154 -0.31 12.85 -4.60
N THR A 155 0.20 14.09 -4.51
CA THR A 155 1.57 14.39 -4.05
C THR A 155 1.54 15.43 -2.95
N VAL A 156 2.38 15.23 -1.95
CA VAL A 156 2.63 16.21 -0.88
C VAL A 156 4.00 16.83 -1.09
N TYR A 157 4.06 18.15 -1.02
CA TYR A 157 5.29 18.91 -1.10
C TYR A 157 5.60 19.54 0.25
N LYS A 158 6.87 19.52 0.65
CA LYS A 158 7.38 20.27 1.80
C LYS A 158 8.49 21.21 1.31
N ASP A 159 8.31 22.50 1.54
CA ASP A 159 9.25 23.53 1.06
C ASP A 159 9.51 23.46 -0.46
N GLY A 160 8.48 23.07 -1.23
CA GLY A 160 8.57 22.93 -2.68
C GLY A 160 9.16 21.60 -3.18
N ASN A 161 9.65 20.73 -2.30
CA ASN A 161 10.18 19.42 -2.65
C ASN A 161 9.11 18.34 -2.45
N PRO A 162 8.93 17.40 -3.40
CA PRO A 162 8.01 16.30 -3.23
C PRO A 162 8.47 15.36 -2.09
N LEU A 163 7.52 14.88 -1.30
CA LEU A 163 7.76 13.86 -0.27
C LEU A 163 7.37 12.49 -0.83
N GLU A 164 8.25 11.52 -0.64
CA GLU A 164 7.94 10.11 -0.87
C GLU A 164 7.14 9.59 0.33
N LEU A 165 5.85 9.39 0.12
CA LEU A 165 4.91 8.93 1.12
C LEU A 165 4.27 7.62 0.68
N THR A 166 4.02 6.73 1.63
CA THR A 166 3.11 5.61 1.40
C THR A 166 1.70 6.14 1.16
N GLN A 167 0.84 5.35 0.53
CA GLN A 167 -0.54 5.76 0.27
C GLN A 167 -1.29 6.16 1.55
N ARG A 168 -1.04 5.47 2.65
CA ARG A 168 -1.67 5.77 3.95
C ARG A 168 -1.22 7.08 4.55
N GLU A 169 0.06 7.37 4.47
CA GLU A 169 0.60 8.66 4.90
C GLU A 169 -0.01 9.80 4.10
N TYR A 170 -0.16 9.60 2.78
CA TYR A 170 -0.84 10.56 1.92
C TYR A 170 -2.32 10.74 2.32
N ASP A 171 -3.07 9.64 2.50
CA ASP A 171 -4.49 9.66 2.88
C ASP A 171 -4.69 10.32 4.26
N LEU A 172 -3.79 10.03 5.21
CA LEU A 172 -3.80 10.65 6.53
C LEU A 172 -3.54 12.16 6.45
N ILE A 173 -2.57 12.59 5.65
CA ILE A 173 -2.28 14.02 5.45
C ILE A 173 -3.47 14.71 4.79
N CYS A 174 -4.09 14.09 3.78
CA CYS A 174 -5.30 14.61 3.14
C CYS A 174 -6.46 14.75 4.15
N TYR A 175 -6.64 13.76 5.03
CA TYR A 175 -7.67 13.80 6.07
C TYR A 175 -7.42 14.93 7.06
N LEU A 176 -6.20 15.06 7.57
CA LEU A 176 -5.82 16.15 8.47
C LEU A 176 -5.97 17.53 7.79
N ALA A 177 -5.56 17.62 6.53
CA ALA A 177 -5.63 18.84 5.73
C ALA A 177 -7.07 19.27 5.41
N SER A 178 -8.02 18.33 5.35
CA SER A 178 -9.43 18.61 5.10
C SER A 178 -10.15 19.28 6.27
N GLN A 179 -9.58 19.24 7.48
CA GLN A 179 -10.19 19.78 8.71
C GLN A 179 -9.18 20.64 9.50
N PRO A 180 -8.75 21.78 8.97
CA PRO A 180 -7.75 22.64 9.60
C PRO A 180 -8.27 23.16 10.95
N GLY A 181 -7.40 23.16 11.97
CA GLY A 181 -7.71 23.62 13.31
C GLY A 181 -8.40 22.59 14.21
N LYS A 182 -8.73 21.41 13.71
CA LYS A 182 -9.27 20.33 14.54
C LYS A 182 -8.15 19.49 15.16
N VAL A 183 -8.27 19.20 16.45
CA VAL A 183 -7.41 18.23 17.14
C VAL A 183 -8.05 16.85 17.05
N PHE A 184 -7.28 15.87 16.62
CA PHE A 184 -7.73 14.49 16.48
C PHE A 184 -7.13 13.64 17.60
N SER A 185 -7.92 12.75 18.20
CA SER A 185 -7.38 11.71 19.08
C SER A 185 -6.67 10.62 18.25
N ARG A 186 -5.78 9.87 18.91
CA ARG A 186 -5.10 8.73 18.25
C ARG A 186 -6.12 7.71 17.74
N GLU A 187 -7.16 7.44 18.53
CA GLU A 187 -8.24 6.52 18.19
C GLU A 187 -8.98 6.97 16.92
N ALA A 188 -9.33 8.26 16.83
CA ALA A 188 -10.03 8.81 15.66
C ALA A 188 -9.16 8.71 14.37
N LEU A 189 -7.85 8.90 14.48
CA LEU A 189 -6.93 8.74 13.35
C LEU A 189 -6.81 7.27 12.94
N MET A 190 -6.71 6.36 13.91
CA MET A 190 -6.65 4.92 13.67
C MET A 190 -7.95 4.43 13.03
N GLU A 191 -9.11 4.85 13.54
CA GLU A 191 -10.42 4.50 13.01
C GLU A 191 -10.55 4.97 11.55
N HIS A 192 -10.13 6.20 11.23
CA HIS A 192 -10.15 6.68 9.84
C HIS A 192 -9.23 5.87 8.93
N CYS A 193 -8.01 5.54 9.37
CA CYS A 193 -7.09 4.69 8.63
C CYS A 193 -7.60 3.25 8.44
N LEU A 194 -8.45 2.75 9.37
CA LEU A 194 -9.04 1.42 9.32
C LEU A 194 -10.36 1.40 8.53
N LEU A 195 -11.20 2.44 8.63
CA LEU A 195 -12.54 2.48 8.01
C LEU A 195 -12.50 2.64 6.49
N TYR A 196 -11.42 3.16 5.90
CA TYR A 196 -11.26 3.14 4.44
C TYR A 196 -11.07 1.74 3.86
N THR A 197 -11.04 0.71 4.71
CA THR A 197 -11.04 -0.70 4.33
C THR A 197 -12.42 -1.38 4.49
N SER A 198 -13.47 -0.66 4.93
CA SER A 198 -14.81 -1.22 5.09
C SER A 198 -15.57 -1.28 3.77
N PRO A 199 -16.35 -2.36 3.53
CA PRO A 199 -17.24 -2.44 2.38
C PRO A 199 -18.37 -1.42 2.53
N SER A 200 -18.78 -0.85 1.39
CA SER A 200 -19.97 -0.01 1.25
C SER A 200 -21.19 -0.66 1.89
N PRO A 201 -22.08 0.12 2.58
CA PRO A 201 -23.31 -0.44 3.10
C PRO A 201 -24.16 -1.01 1.95
N ARG A 202 -24.81 -2.10 2.25
CA ARG A 202 -25.77 -2.79 1.38
C ARG A 202 -26.93 -1.87 1.02
N ASP A 203 -27.27 -1.90 -0.22
CA ASP A 203 -28.66 -1.93 -0.71
C ASP A 203 -28.84 -3.16 -1.57
#